data_46ba2f8023f67970f632442dc9f3eefc
#
_entry.id   46ba2f8023f67970f632442dc9f3eefc
#
_cell.length_a   1.000
_cell.length_b   1.000
_cell.length_c   1.000
_cell.angle_alpha   90.00
_cell.angle_beta   90.00
_cell.angle_gamma   90.00
#
_symmetry.space_group_name_H-M   'P 1'
#
loop_
_entity.id
_entity.type
_entity.pdbx_description
1 polymer ?
#
loop_
_entity_poly.entity_id
_entity_poly.type
_entity_poly.pdbx_seq_one_letter_code
_entity_poly.pdbx_strand_id
1 'polypeptide(L)'
;MNCSNKFKLTAVAMMVGTAMNANAALYQVIEVEPESNGDIVNYETAYGVAIQQGDVQDVSTGSPFVHGCFDSAAGCTPEQFKLAMETRTTPISAGEMVDGVSYREEVPFAMDSGFYYVQEDDDFERYCYNERRYSTCESWASVHWQPWSKELRKDFTTNALAFVEGDSNAYDNKYNNVINSLTAEGEPVGNQSVVSDSDSSELETRNTVVAPVLPTIVPSDEDATVVASRAWRTDGTFTVGSISEQATNDNGTHHTSKAAIWDATGEVSQVAWPSNTSKDGERLAQGSMRGVVEDGTTVYGVGYNTYKDDNYMNATVFVGALETEGAIAGVTWENKQVSGAQQRIDGDTVHSNSRLTDVNSNFVAIGEAKRSGAYLMPTGSAPNRLFVVEDVRKDSVAAEYPTTGIFFSGAGGHMGAINSYNEIVGQLDAETTREDEGKPRRKRGFIYPYALGGEFSDRAKEIFDGKAWFLDNLTNGGDFSADNNAFRIINATDINDAGVISATAMKCEGGYKSTDHNASCDGTEKIVAVKLMPIAGATSADIQQRSIEDEASEREGAGLGWLALTMLGLFGFRRK
;
A
#
# COMPACT_ATOMS: atom_id res chain seq x y z
N MET A 1 13.29 -45.85 12.32
CA MET A 1 12.50 -45.32 13.44
C MET A 1 11.68 -44.18 12.87
N ASN A 2 10.37 -44.38 12.81
CA ASN A 2 9.45 -43.43 12.19
C ASN A 2 9.21 -42.21 13.11
N CYS A 3 9.50 -41.00 12.63
CA CYS A 3 8.93 -39.79 13.20
C CYS A 3 7.84 -39.28 12.25
N SER A 4 6.63 -39.45 12.71
CA SER A 4 5.40 -38.97 12.09
C SER A 4 5.28 -37.48 12.32
N ASN A 5 5.39 -36.70 11.27
CA ASN A 5 5.02 -35.29 11.29
C ASN A 5 3.49 -35.18 11.41
N LYS A 6 3.04 -34.66 12.54
CA LYS A 6 1.63 -34.37 12.74
C LYS A 6 1.30 -33.01 12.12
N PHE A 7 0.75 -33.05 10.92
CA PHE A 7 0.00 -31.94 10.36
C PHE A 7 -1.15 -31.59 11.31
N LYS A 8 -1.15 -30.40 11.84
CA LYS A 8 -2.34 -29.78 12.43
C LYS A 8 -3.12 -29.07 11.34
N LEU A 9 -3.84 -29.84 10.53
CA LEU A 9 -4.91 -29.30 9.71
C LEU A 9 -6.06 -28.98 10.66
N THR A 10 -6.36 -27.74 10.86
CA THR A 10 -7.62 -27.34 11.47
C THR A 10 -8.69 -27.41 10.37
N ALA A 11 -9.27 -28.59 10.19
CA ALA A 11 -10.40 -28.77 9.30
C ALA A 11 -11.62 -28.07 9.90
N VAL A 12 -12.03 -26.95 9.32
CA VAL A 12 -13.33 -26.36 9.57
C VAL A 12 -14.35 -27.19 8.78
N ALA A 13 -15.17 -27.93 9.52
CA ALA A 13 -16.26 -28.70 8.93
C ALA A 13 -17.33 -27.74 8.39
N MET A 14 -17.59 -27.79 7.08
CA MET A 14 -18.76 -27.14 6.48
C MET A 14 -20.04 -27.77 7.02
N MET A 15 -20.79 -27.02 7.82
CA MET A 15 -22.22 -27.27 7.99
C MET A 15 -23.00 -26.45 6.97
N VAL A 16 -23.57 -27.13 5.97
CA VAL A 16 -24.62 -26.56 5.13
C VAL A 16 -25.89 -26.47 5.99
N GLY A 17 -26.12 -25.31 6.59
CA GLY A 17 -27.31 -24.98 7.36
C GLY A 17 -28.22 -24.06 6.57
N THR A 18 -29.46 -24.40 6.47
CA THR A 18 -30.57 -23.65 5.86
C THR A 18 -30.62 -22.20 6.35
N ALA A 19 -30.75 -21.27 5.41
CA ALA A 19 -30.85 -19.84 5.62
C ALA A 19 -31.88 -19.45 6.70
N MET A 20 -31.40 -19.03 7.85
CA MET A 20 -32.04 -18.01 8.65
C MET A 20 -31.28 -16.71 8.36
N ASN A 21 -32.00 -15.61 8.14
CA ASN A 21 -31.41 -14.27 7.97
C ASN A 21 -30.65 -13.86 9.24
N ALA A 22 -29.47 -14.42 9.42
CA ALA A 22 -28.49 -13.91 10.36
C ALA A 22 -27.64 -12.94 9.56
N ASN A 23 -27.67 -11.64 9.88
CA ASN A 23 -26.80 -10.66 9.30
C ASN A 23 -25.37 -11.21 9.34
N ALA A 24 -24.76 -11.43 8.19
CA ALA A 24 -23.42 -11.98 8.05
C ALA A 24 -22.43 -10.87 7.74
N ALA A 25 -21.15 -11.02 8.11
CA ALA A 25 -20.09 -10.16 7.57
C ALA A 25 -20.00 -10.35 6.05
N LEU A 26 -19.45 -9.37 5.33
CA LEU A 26 -19.13 -9.55 3.91
C LEU A 26 -17.84 -10.35 3.69
N TYR A 27 -16.91 -10.26 4.63
CA TYR A 27 -15.61 -10.90 4.55
C TYR A 27 -15.28 -11.73 5.77
N GLN A 28 -14.67 -12.88 5.53
CA GLN A 28 -13.92 -13.64 6.52
C GLN A 28 -12.47 -13.16 6.52
N VAL A 29 -11.88 -12.94 7.71
CA VAL A 29 -10.46 -12.61 7.88
C VAL A 29 -9.66 -13.89 8.09
N ILE A 30 -8.68 -14.14 7.24
CA ILE A 30 -7.80 -15.31 7.31
C ILE A 30 -6.37 -14.82 7.49
N GLU A 31 -5.76 -15.16 8.61
CA GLU A 31 -4.33 -14.91 8.82
C GLU A 31 -3.51 -15.89 7.99
N VAL A 32 -2.50 -15.38 7.31
CA VAL A 32 -1.56 -16.17 6.53
C VAL A 32 -0.17 -16.00 7.13
N GLU A 33 0.42 -17.10 7.56
CA GLU A 33 1.75 -17.12 8.15
C GLU A 33 2.79 -17.52 7.10
N PRO A 34 4.00 -16.93 7.14
CA PRO A 34 5.08 -17.32 6.24
C PRO A 34 5.49 -18.77 6.51
N GLU A 35 5.55 -19.57 5.45
CA GLU A 35 6.08 -20.93 5.52
C GLU A 35 7.61 -20.88 5.43
N SER A 36 8.32 -21.42 6.43
CA SER A 36 9.78 -21.50 6.41
C SER A 36 10.28 -22.91 6.26
N ASN A 37 11.25 -23.13 5.40
CA ASN A 37 11.95 -24.41 5.19
C ASN A 37 12.95 -24.77 6.32
N GLY A 38 12.69 -24.34 7.55
CA GLY A 38 13.48 -24.71 8.72
C GLY A 38 14.45 -23.65 9.23
N ASP A 39 14.78 -22.63 8.45
CA ASP A 39 15.39 -21.40 8.94
C ASP A 39 14.27 -20.44 9.35
N ILE A 40 13.77 -20.60 10.57
CA ILE A 40 12.80 -19.67 11.13
C ILE A 40 13.50 -18.32 11.24
N VAL A 41 13.26 -17.45 10.30
CA VAL A 41 13.61 -16.04 10.46
C VAL A 41 12.70 -15.50 11.55
N ASN A 42 13.27 -15.15 12.69
CA ASN A 42 12.52 -14.46 13.72
C ASN A 42 12.10 -13.10 13.15
N TYR A 43 10.83 -12.92 12.91
CA TYR A 43 10.25 -11.65 12.50
C TYR A 43 9.31 -11.12 13.59
N GLU A 44 9.14 -9.81 13.63
CA GLU A 44 8.24 -9.16 14.58
C GLU A 44 6.90 -8.79 13.95
N THR A 45 6.92 -8.51 12.63
CA THR A 45 5.71 -8.10 11.89
C THR A 45 5.65 -8.80 10.54
N ALA A 46 4.41 -9.08 10.08
CA ALA A 46 4.12 -9.57 8.75
C ALA A 46 3.04 -8.69 8.08
N TYR A 47 3.24 -8.40 6.81
CA TYR A 47 2.39 -7.52 6.02
C TYR A 47 1.85 -8.28 4.80
N GLY A 48 0.54 -8.23 4.55
CA GLY A 48 -0.02 -8.62 3.27
C GLY A 48 0.33 -7.56 2.23
N VAL A 49 0.86 -7.96 1.06
CA VAL A 49 1.37 -7.01 0.07
C VAL A 49 0.76 -7.18 -1.31
N ALA A 50 0.35 -8.39 -1.69
CA ALA A 50 -0.33 -8.65 -2.96
C ALA A 50 -1.24 -9.87 -2.87
N ILE A 51 -2.19 -9.96 -3.78
CA ILE A 51 -3.06 -11.14 -3.98
C ILE A 51 -2.91 -11.67 -5.40
N GLN A 52 -2.94 -12.98 -5.58
CA GLN A 52 -2.97 -13.61 -6.90
C GLN A 52 -4.12 -13.04 -7.72
N GLN A 53 -3.81 -12.52 -8.91
CA GLN A 53 -4.80 -11.93 -9.79
C GLN A 53 -5.70 -13.00 -10.41
N GLY A 54 -6.93 -12.64 -10.74
CA GLY A 54 -7.89 -13.51 -11.40
C GLY A 54 -9.31 -13.32 -10.94
N ASP A 55 -10.21 -14.01 -11.63
CA ASP A 55 -11.63 -14.09 -11.38
C ASP A 55 -12.08 -15.53 -11.07
N VAL A 56 -13.36 -15.69 -10.82
CA VAL A 56 -14.01 -17.01 -10.68
C VAL A 56 -15.01 -17.17 -11.83
N GLN A 57 -14.84 -18.25 -12.60
CA GLN A 57 -15.67 -18.49 -13.79
C GLN A 57 -16.77 -19.52 -13.52
N ASP A 58 -17.96 -19.25 -14.03
CA ASP A 58 -19.02 -20.24 -14.14
C ASP A 58 -18.61 -21.28 -15.20
N VAL A 59 -18.32 -22.49 -14.75
CA VAL A 59 -17.90 -23.60 -15.62
C VAL A 59 -18.93 -23.97 -16.68
N SER A 60 -20.19 -23.58 -16.52
CA SER A 60 -21.29 -23.86 -17.48
C SER A 60 -21.34 -22.86 -18.62
N THR A 61 -20.97 -21.61 -18.37
CA THR A 61 -21.01 -20.51 -19.34
C THR A 61 -19.64 -20.08 -19.82
N GLY A 62 -18.58 -20.35 -19.05
CA GLY A 62 -17.23 -19.87 -19.28
C GLY A 62 -17.07 -18.36 -19.05
N SER A 63 -18.04 -17.73 -18.37
CA SER A 63 -18.02 -16.31 -18.05
C SER A 63 -17.74 -16.10 -16.56
N PRO A 64 -17.12 -14.99 -16.17
CA PRO A 64 -16.94 -14.67 -14.76
C PRO A 64 -18.25 -14.52 -14.02
N PHE A 65 -18.31 -14.96 -12.76
CA PHE A 65 -19.41 -14.61 -11.86
C PHE A 65 -19.44 -13.11 -11.61
N VAL A 66 -20.57 -12.47 -11.85
CA VAL A 66 -20.72 -11.00 -11.69
C VAL A 66 -20.33 -10.53 -10.29
N HIS A 67 -20.63 -11.33 -9.27
CA HIS A 67 -20.30 -11.02 -7.86
C HIS A 67 -19.01 -11.69 -7.39
N GLY A 68 -18.24 -12.33 -8.28
CA GLY A 68 -17.01 -13.03 -7.89
C GLY A 68 -17.27 -14.08 -6.81
N CYS A 69 -16.45 -14.12 -5.79
CA CYS A 69 -16.60 -15.05 -4.66
C CYS A 69 -17.76 -14.73 -3.70
N PHE A 70 -18.46 -13.60 -3.85
CA PHE A 70 -19.72 -13.36 -3.15
C PHE A 70 -20.87 -14.18 -3.74
N ASP A 71 -20.75 -14.65 -4.98
CA ASP A 71 -21.76 -15.52 -5.56
C ASP A 71 -21.74 -16.88 -4.88
N SER A 72 -22.90 -17.32 -4.39
CA SER A 72 -23.04 -18.61 -3.68
C SER A 72 -22.70 -19.82 -4.56
N ALA A 73 -22.78 -19.69 -5.89
CA ALA A 73 -22.45 -20.74 -6.84
C ALA A 73 -20.96 -20.76 -7.23
N ALA A 74 -20.20 -19.72 -6.89
CA ALA A 74 -18.77 -19.63 -7.22
C ALA A 74 -17.91 -20.67 -6.51
N GLY A 75 -18.29 -21.07 -5.27
CA GLY A 75 -17.63 -22.15 -4.53
C GLY A 75 -16.18 -21.84 -4.15
N CYS A 76 -15.85 -20.57 -3.93
CA CYS A 76 -14.49 -20.15 -3.57
C CYS A 76 -14.02 -20.77 -2.25
N THR A 77 -12.74 -21.14 -2.20
CA THR A 77 -12.08 -21.61 -0.99
C THR A 77 -10.92 -20.69 -0.60
N PRO A 78 -10.51 -20.70 0.67
CA PRO A 78 -9.39 -19.87 1.13
C PRO A 78 -8.06 -20.09 0.38
N GLU A 79 -7.85 -21.28 -0.15
CA GLU A 79 -6.60 -21.67 -0.83
C GLU A 79 -6.59 -21.29 -2.32
N GLN A 80 -7.70 -20.83 -2.87
CA GLN A 80 -7.85 -20.61 -4.31
C GLN A 80 -6.98 -19.48 -4.85
N PHE A 81 -6.75 -18.44 -4.06
CA PHE A 81 -5.92 -17.30 -4.42
C PHE A 81 -4.78 -17.13 -3.41
N LYS A 82 -3.54 -17.17 -3.88
CA LYS A 82 -2.34 -17.02 -3.04
C LYS A 82 -2.18 -15.57 -2.58
N LEU A 83 -1.81 -15.41 -1.30
CA LEU A 83 -1.37 -14.15 -0.73
C LEU A 83 0.15 -14.03 -0.82
N ALA A 84 0.65 -12.88 -1.21
CA ALA A 84 2.04 -12.51 -0.98
C ALA A 84 2.16 -11.71 0.32
N MET A 85 3.20 -11.99 1.08
CA MET A 85 3.46 -11.33 2.36
C MET A 85 4.93 -10.97 2.52
N GLU A 86 5.20 -9.99 3.36
CA GLU A 86 6.54 -9.58 3.75
C GLU A 86 6.69 -9.53 5.26
N THR A 87 7.83 -9.96 5.75
CA THR A 87 8.17 -9.89 7.17
C THR A 87 9.21 -8.83 7.44
N ARG A 88 9.24 -8.30 8.67
CA ARG A 88 10.28 -7.41 9.16
C ARG A 88 10.82 -7.92 10.49
N THR A 89 12.14 -7.93 10.65
CA THR A 89 12.82 -8.18 11.91
C THR A 89 12.93 -6.92 12.76
N THR A 90 12.94 -5.76 12.11
CA THR A 90 12.87 -4.44 12.77
C THR A 90 11.63 -3.73 12.22
N PRO A 91 10.52 -3.72 12.95
CA PRO A 91 9.27 -3.14 12.48
C PRO A 91 9.32 -1.61 12.52
N ILE A 92 8.52 -0.98 11.67
CA ILE A 92 8.16 0.43 11.78
C ILE A 92 6.95 0.58 12.72
N SER A 93 6.48 1.81 12.92
CA SER A 93 5.34 2.09 13.81
C SER A 93 4.09 1.30 13.43
N ALA A 94 3.38 0.79 14.43
CA ALA A 94 2.09 0.14 14.23
C ALA A 94 1.09 1.08 13.54
N GLY A 95 0.34 0.53 12.57
CA GLY A 95 -0.63 1.29 11.79
C GLY A 95 -0.06 1.96 10.54
N GLU A 96 1.25 1.98 10.34
CA GLU A 96 1.85 2.35 9.07
C GLU A 96 1.77 1.18 8.07
N MET A 97 1.71 1.52 6.77
CA MET A 97 1.84 0.53 5.72
C MET A 97 3.26 -0.06 5.72
N VAL A 98 3.45 -1.16 5.00
CA VAL A 98 4.79 -1.74 4.83
C VAL A 98 5.76 -0.69 4.30
N ASP A 99 6.95 -0.65 4.90
CA ASP A 99 7.97 0.34 4.55
C ASP A 99 8.42 0.18 3.08
N GLY A 100 8.36 1.28 2.33
CA GLY A 100 8.83 1.35 0.96
C GLY A 100 10.16 2.10 0.78
N VAL A 101 10.59 2.85 1.81
CA VAL A 101 11.72 3.80 1.65
C VAL A 101 13.02 3.09 1.35
N SER A 102 13.42 2.12 2.16
CA SER A 102 14.72 1.46 2.01
C SER A 102 14.67 0.17 1.18
N TYR A 103 13.50 -0.41 0.99
CA TYR A 103 13.36 -1.74 0.37
C TYR A 103 12.68 -1.71 -0.98
N ARG A 104 11.68 -0.86 -1.16
CA ARG A 104 10.93 -0.75 -2.42
C ARG A 104 11.49 0.29 -3.35
N GLU A 105 12.03 1.37 -2.81
CA GLU A 105 12.56 2.49 -3.58
C GLU A 105 13.93 2.88 -3.05
N GLU A 106 14.84 3.26 -3.96
CA GLU A 106 16.16 3.73 -3.60
C GLU A 106 16.15 5.18 -3.13
N VAL A 107 16.99 5.50 -2.14
CA VAL A 107 17.32 6.89 -1.84
C VAL A 107 18.27 7.41 -2.94
N PRO A 108 18.02 8.56 -3.52
CA PRO A 108 16.97 9.54 -3.19
C PRO A 108 15.60 9.27 -3.79
N PHE A 109 15.39 8.14 -4.44
CA PHE A 109 14.16 7.83 -5.19
C PHE A 109 12.99 7.44 -4.27
N ALA A 110 13.29 7.01 -3.07
CA ALA A 110 12.34 6.41 -2.15
C ALA A 110 11.47 7.42 -1.40
N MET A 111 11.87 8.67 -1.38
CA MET A 111 11.19 9.66 -0.56
C MET A 111 10.00 10.25 -1.31
N ASP A 112 8.89 10.47 -0.62
CA ASP A 112 7.72 11.13 -1.20
C ASP A 112 8.01 12.55 -1.69
N SER A 113 9.02 13.23 -1.12
CA SER A 113 9.54 14.49 -1.64
C SER A 113 10.43 14.30 -2.86
N GLY A 114 10.87 13.07 -3.10
CA GLY A 114 11.72 12.70 -4.23
C GLY A 114 13.16 13.20 -4.16
N PHE A 115 13.51 14.03 -3.18
CA PHE A 115 14.74 14.82 -3.24
C PHE A 115 15.53 14.82 -1.94
N TYR A 116 15.06 14.16 -0.91
CA TYR A 116 15.79 14.05 0.34
C TYR A 116 16.85 12.96 0.22
N TYR A 117 18.08 13.36 0.52
CA TYR A 117 19.17 12.41 0.71
C TYR A 117 19.36 12.19 2.20
N VAL A 118 18.95 11.04 2.69
CA VAL A 118 18.97 10.71 4.11
C VAL A 118 20.34 10.18 4.51
N GLN A 119 21.05 10.90 5.36
CA GLN A 119 22.37 10.54 5.89
C GLN A 119 22.39 10.39 7.42
N GLU A 120 21.46 11.06 8.09
CA GLU A 120 21.38 11.09 9.55
C GLU A 120 19.93 11.13 10.03
N ASP A 121 19.68 10.94 11.32
CA ASP A 121 18.35 10.92 11.93
C ASP A 121 17.58 12.23 11.69
N ASP A 122 18.28 13.35 11.77
CA ASP A 122 17.72 14.69 11.53
C ASP A 122 17.15 14.86 10.10
N ASP A 123 17.59 14.06 9.13
CA ASP A 123 17.04 14.11 7.78
C ASP A 123 15.62 13.53 7.74
N PHE A 124 15.36 12.43 8.46
CA PHE A 124 14.01 11.91 8.65
C PHE A 124 13.14 12.88 9.46
N GLU A 125 13.69 13.50 10.49
CA GLU A 125 13.00 14.50 11.30
C GLU A 125 12.58 15.69 10.43
N ARG A 126 13.51 16.24 9.62
CA ARG A 126 13.20 17.31 8.66
C ARG A 126 12.13 16.91 7.63
N TYR A 127 12.22 15.69 7.09
CA TYR A 127 11.20 15.17 6.19
C TYR A 127 9.83 15.12 6.88
N CYS A 128 9.76 14.61 8.08
CA CYS A 128 8.54 14.54 8.86
C CYS A 128 7.93 15.93 9.10
N TYR A 129 8.71 16.91 9.54
CA TYR A 129 8.22 18.27 9.75
C TYR A 129 7.82 19.00 8.47
N ASN A 130 8.61 18.86 7.43
CA ASN A 130 8.40 19.62 6.19
C ASN A 130 7.37 18.97 5.27
N GLU A 131 7.43 17.65 5.11
CA GLU A 131 6.63 16.93 4.13
C GLU A 131 5.39 16.28 4.77
N ARG A 132 5.56 15.58 5.90
CA ARG A 132 4.46 14.93 6.61
C ARG A 132 3.65 15.92 7.46
N ARG A 133 4.26 17.01 7.87
CA ARG A 133 3.64 18.05 8.70
C ARG A 133 3.10 17.55 10.05
N TYR A 134 3.76 16.55 10.62
CA TYR A 134 3.47 16.13 11.98
C TYR A 134 3.84 17.22 12.97
N SER A 135 3.18 17.25 14.11
CA SER A 135 3.42 18.26 15.16
C SER A 135 4.72 18.02 15.93
N THR A 136 5.13 16.75 16.03
CA THR A 136 6.39 16.30 16.63
C THR A 136 6.92 15.14 15.80
N CYS A 137 8.19 15.08 15.55
CA CYS A 137 8.79 14.17 14.57
C CYS A 137 9.91 13.28 15.10
N GLU A 138 10.40 13.54 16.28
CA GLU A 138 11.56 12.83 16.86
C GLU A 138 11.29 11.34 17.01
N SER A 139 10.12 10.97 17.53
CA SER A 139 9.75 9.56 17.70
C SER A 139 9.48 8.88 16.36
N TRP A 140 8.92 9.60 15.39
CA TRP A 140 8.71 9.09 14.04
C TRP A 140 10.05 8.87 13.31
N ALA A 141 10.95 9.84 13.35
CA ALA A 141 12.26 9.79 12.71
C ALA A 141 13.10 8.61 13.23
N SER A 142 13.17 8.46 14.55
CA SER A 142 13.97 7.41 15.18
C SER A 142 13.61 6.00 14.72
N VAL A 143 12.30 5.70 14.56
CA VAL A 143 11.86 4.38 14.09
C VAL A 143 12.27 4.13 12.64
N HIS A 144 12.21 5.14 11.79
CA HIS A 144 12.61 5.02 10.38
C HIS A 144 14.13 4.98 10.21
N TRP A 145 14.86 5.73 11.06
CA TRP A 145 16.32 5.76 11.05
C TRP A 145 16.97 4.43 11.41
N GLN A 146 16.39 3.66 12.33
CA GLN A 146 17.00 2.43 12.82
C GLN A 146 17.37 1.42 11.70
N PRO A 147 16.43 0.99 10.82
CA PRO A 147 16.78 0.09 9.72
C PRO A 147 17.69 0.77 8.69
N TRP A 148 17.46 2.05 8.40
CA TRP A 148 18.23 2.82 7.45
C TRP A 148 19.70 2.98 7.85
N SER A 149 19.96 3.28 9.11
CA SER A 149 21.31 3.45 9.64
C SER A 149 22.14 2.15 9.60
N LYS A 150 21.50 0.97 9.68
CA LYS A 150 22.20 -0.31 9.50
C LYS A 150 22.77 -0.41 8.08
N GLU A 151 21.97 -0.11 7.09
CA GLU A 151 22.40 -0.15 5.69
C GLU A 151 23.53 0.84 5.40
N LEU A 152 23.46 2.06 5.92
CA LEU A 152 24.54 3.04 5.81
C LEU A 152 25.85 2.54 6.44
N ARG A 153 25.78 1.75 7.49
CA ARG A 153 26.95 1.13 8.12
C ARG A 153 27.38 -0.19 7.48
N LYS A 154 26.78 -0.54 6.33
CA LYS A 154 27.02 -1.82 5.64
C LYS A 154 26.63 -3.05 6.48
N ASP A 155 25.65 -2.91 7.34
CA ASP A 155 25.03 -4.02 8.02
C ASP A 155 23.82 -4.47 7.18
N PHE A 156 24.06 -5.44 6.32
CA PHE A 156 23.07 -6.04 5.42
C PHE A 156 22.49 -7.33 6.01
N THR A 157 22.36 -7.43 7.32
CA THR A 157 21.64 -8.55 7.92
C THR A 157 20.17 -8.52 7.54
N THR A 158 19.57 -9.70 7.48
CA THR A 158 18.17 -9.87 7.09
C THR A 158 17.23 -8.94 7.87
N ASN A 159 16.43 -8.16 7.15
CA ASN A 159 15.36 -7.36 7.71
C ASN A 159 14.03 -7.61 7.01
N ALA A 160 13.99 -7.58 5.68
CA ALA A 160 12.78 -7.77 4.88
C ALA A 160 12.87 -9.07 4.08
N LEU A 161 11.94 -9.99 4.29
CA LEU A 161 11.78 -11.19 3.48
C LEU A 161 10.36 -11.28 2.93
N ALA A 162 10.26 -11.65 1.66
CA ALA A 162 9.00 -11.83 0.96
C ALA A 162 8.69 -13.33 0.76
N PHE A 163 7.42 -13.67 0.91
CA PHE A 163 6.89 -15.02 0.78
C PHE A 163 5.62 -15.02 -0.06
N VAL A 164 5.38 -16.12 -0.75
CA VAL A 164 4.09 -16.41 -1.39
C VAL A 164 3.44 -17.56 -0.65
N GLU A 165 2.17 -17.48 -0.37
CA GLU A 165 1.38 -18.52 0.33
C GLU A 165 1.54 -19.88 -0.37
N GLY A 166 1.88 -20.92 0.40
CA GLY A 166 2.17 -22.27 -0.09
C GLY A 166 3.59 -22.47 -0.63
N ASP A 167 4.39 -21.42 -0.75
CA ASP A 167 5.79 -21.48 -1.13
C ASP A 167 6.66 -21.08 0.07
N SER A 168 7.79 -21.77 0.24
CA SER A 168 8.64 -21.54 1.42
C SER A 168 9.34 -20.18 1.42
N ASN A 169 9.75 -19.74 0.22
CA ASN A 169 10.44 -18.47 0.02
C ASN A 169 10.26 -18.01 -1.43
N ALA A 170 9.90 -16.75 -1.64
CA ALA A 170 9.76 -16.21 -2.99
C ALA A 170 11.12 -15.88 -3.64
N TYR A 171 12.20 -15.79 -2.85
CA TYR A 171 13.55 -15.43 -3.30
C TYR A 171 14.60 -16.28 -2.60
N ASP A 172 15.72 -16.50 -3.27
CA ASP A 172 16.81 -17.35 -2.76
C ASP A 172 17.73 -16.65 -1.77
N ASN A 173 17.75 -15.31 -1.73
CA ASN A 173 18.61 -14.57 -0.82
C ASN A 173 17.87 -14.11 0.46
N LYS A 174 18.61 -13.60 1.44
CA LYS A 174 18.12 -13.33 2.80
C LYS A 174 18.04 -11.84 3.13
N TYR A 175 18.15 -10.94 2.16
CA TYR A 175 18.18 -9.50 2.44
C TYR A 175 17.32 -8.70 1.48
N ASN A 176 16.40 -7.89 2.04
CA ASN A 176 15.55 -6.90 1.36
C ASN A 176 14.83 -7.39 0.10
N ASN A 177 14.10 -8.47 0.26
CA ASN A 177 13.22 -8.99 -0.78
C ASN A 177 11.82 -8.41 -0.62
N VAL A 178 11.26 -7.85 -1.69
CA VAL A 178 9.92 -7.26 -1.68
C VAL A 178 9.10 -7.73 -2.88
N ILE A 179 7.81 -7.96 -2.65
CA ILE A 179 6.82 -8.28 -3.67
C ILE A 179 5.88 -7.09 -3.81
N ASN A 180 5.70 -6.60 -5.03
CA ASN A 180 4.80 -5.49 -5.34
C ASN A 180 3.45 -5.97 -5.91
N SER A 181 3.44 -7.09 -6.63
CA SER A 181 2.22 -7.74 -7.13
C SER A 181 2.44 -9.24 -7.37
N LEU A 182 1.35 -9.99 -7.57
CA LEU A 182 1.35 -11.37 -8.05
C LEU A 182 0.68 -11.45 -9.41
N THR A 183 1.16 -12.36 -10.27
CA THR A 183 0.51 -12.70 -11.54
C THR A 183 -0.75 -13.53 -11.33
N ALA A 184 -1.46 -13.84 -12.40
CA ALA A 184 -2.60 -14.77 -12.38
C ALA A 184 -2.17 -16.22 -12.00
N GLU A 185 -0.93 -16.59 -12.27
CA GLU A 185 -0.35 -17.89 -11.88
C GLU A 185 0.18 -17.89 -10.44
N GLY A 186 0.18 -16.72 -9.78
CA GLY A 186 0.69 -16.53 -8.42
C GLY A 186 2.21 -16.38 -8.37
N GLU A 187 2.85 -15.99 -9.47
CA GLU A 187 4.28 -15.70 -9.53
C GLU A 187 4.56 -14.27 -9.04
N PRO A 188 5.65 -14.05 -8.27
CA PRO A 188 5.96 -12.74 -7.70
C PRO A 188 6.52 -11.77 -8.74
N VAL A 189 6.11 -10.51 -8.60
CA VAL A 189 6.70 -9.34 -9.29
C VAL A 189 7.19 -8.37 -8.23
N GLY A 190 8.48 -8.04 -8.26
CA GLY A 190 9.08 -7.19 -7.23
C GLY A 190 10.57 -7.01 -7.42
N ASN A 191 11.30 -6.91 -6.33
CA ASN A 191 12.76 -6.73 -6.37
C ASN A 191 13.45 -7.45 -5.22
N GLN A 192 14.74 -7.67 -5.42
CA GLN A 192 15.62 -8.24 -4.41
C GLN A 192 16.97 -7.52 -4.39
N SER A 193 17.61 -7.54 -3.23
CA SER A 193 19.02 -7.24 -3.06
C SER A 193 19.78 -8.53 -2.75
N VAL A 194 20.92 -8.73 -3.37
CA VAL A 194 21.77 -9.91 -3.17
C VAL A 194 22.96 -9.54 -2.31
N VAL A 195 23.12 -10.25 -1.21
CA VAL A 195 24.22 -10.10 -0.25
C VAL A 195 25.12 -11.33 -0.35
N SER A 196 26.42 -11.15 -0.18
CA SER A 196 27.37 -12.27 -0.17
C SER A 196 27.04 -13.26 0.95
N ASP A 197 26.98 -14.54 0.62
CA ASP A 197 26.80 -15.62 1.62
C ASP A 197 27.96 -15.73 2.60
N SER A 198 29.15 -15.23 2.22
CA SER A 198 30.35 -15.28 3.05
C SER A 198 30.51 -14.07 3.97
N ASP A 199 29.92 -12.93 3.63
CA ASP A 199 30.01 -11.69 4.38
C ASP A 199 28.77 -10.81 4.17
N SER A 200 27.91 -10.71 5.19
CA SER A 200 26.70 -9.90 5.14
C SER A 200 26.95 -8.38 5.08
N SER A 201 28.21 -7.94 5.15
CA SER A 201 28.61 -6.54 4.92
C SER A 201 28.92 -6.24 3.46
N GLU A 202 28.89 -7.24 2.58
CA GLU A 202 29.17 -7.11 1.16
C GLU A 202 27.90 -7.28 0.31
N LEU A 203 27.43 -6.19 -0.26
CA LEU A 203 26.25 -6.15 -1.14
C LEU A 203 26.73 -6.43 -2.59
N GLU A 204 26.28 -7.53 -3.17
CA GLU A 204 26.61 -7.90 -4.57
C GLU A 204 25.74 -7.12 -5.56
N THR A 205 24.44 -7.05 -5.29
CA THR A 205 23.51 -6.24 -6.08
C THR A 205 22.47 -5.58 -5.19
N ARG A 206 21.96 -4.45 -5.64
CA ARG A 206 20.92 -3.70 -4.95
C ARG A 206 19.70 -3.53 -5.85
N ASN A 207 18.52 -3.94 -5.35
CA ASN A 207 17.27 -3.81 -6.06
C ASN A 207 17.34 -4.26 -7.52
N THR A 208 17.43 -5.56 -7.73
CA THR A 208 17.24 -6.16 -9.06
C THR A 208 15.82 -6.70 -9.21
N VAL A 209 15.31 -6.68 -10.42
CA VAL A 209 13.96 -7.16 -10.74
C VAL A 209 13.82 -8.64 -10.41
N VAL A 210 12.68 -9.00 -9.82
CA VAL A 210 12.09 -10.33 -9.80
C VAL A 210 10.77 -10.28 -10.54
N ALA A 211 10.64 -11.03 -11.60
CA ALA A 211 9.42 -11.12 -12.41
C ALA A 211 9.51 -12.39 -13.29
N PRO A 212 8.40 -12.89 -13.84
CA PRO A 212 8.40 -14.01 -14.78
C PRO A 212 9.29 -13.78 -15.99
N VAL A 213 9.35 -12.53 -16.46
CA VAL A 213 10.25 -12.10 -17.54
C VAL A 213 11.19 -11.02 -17.01
N LEU A 214 12.50 -11.26 -17.15
CA LEU A 214 13.51 -10.30 -16.72
C LEU A 214 13.85 -9.30 -17.84
N PRO A 215 14.05 -8.02 -17.51
CA PRO A 215 14.40 -7.01 -18.49
C PRO A 215 15.83 -7.16 -18.98
N THR A 216 16.06 -6.97 -20.29
CA THR A 216 17.39 -6.82 -20.88
C THR A 216 17.77 -5.34 -20.83
N ILE A 217 18.43 -4.91 -19.75
CA ILE A 217 18.71 -3.50 -19.50
C ILE A 217 20.00 -3.07 -20.20
N VAL A 218 19.92 -1.97 -20.94
CA VAL A 218 21.06 -1.28 -21.55
C VAL A 218 21.14 0.12 -20.93
N PRO A 219 22.33 0.58 -20.46
CA PRO A 219 22.50 1.92 -19.95
C PRO A 219 22.08 2.97 -20.99
N SER A 220 21.49 4.06 -20.51
CA SER A 220 21.00 5.13 -21.40
C SER A 220 22.11 6.02 -21.97
N ASP A 221 23.31 5.94 -21.38
CA ASP A 221 24.50 6.73 -21.76
C ASP A 221 25.75 5.86 -21.56
N GLU A 222 26.82 6.07 -22.37
CA GLU A 222 28.07 5.30 -22.29
C GLU A 222 28.79 5.46 -20.94
N ASP A 223 28.61 6.61 -20.27
CA ASP A 223 29.21 6.94 -18.98
C ASP A 223 28.31 6.55 -17.77
N ALA A 224 27.09 6.08 -18.02
CA ALA A 224 26.14 5.70 -16.97
C ALA A 224 26.27 4.23 -16.58
N THR A 225 26.08 3.95 -15.31
CA THR A 225 26.02 2.57 -14.78
C THR A 225 24.64 2.30 -14.21
N VAL A 226 23.99 1.23 -14.68
CA VAL A 226 22.75 0.76 -14.06
C VAL A 226 23.04 0.24 -12.66
N VAL A 227 22.38 0.81 -11.66
CA VAL A 227 22.61 0.49 -10.24
C VAL A 227 21.42 -0.19 -9.58
N ALA A 228 20.21 -0.01 -10.12
CA ALA A 228 19.00 -0.65 -9.60
C ALA A 228 17.94 -0.79 -10.70
N SER A 229 17.11 -1.80 -10.56
CA SER A 229 15.91 -1.99 -11.39
C SER A 229 14.78 -2.52 -10.52
N ARG A 230 13.54 -2.15 -10.83
CA ARG A 230 12.36 -2.52 -10.06
C ARG A 230 11.24 -2.94 -10.98
N ALA A 231 10.47 -3.95 -10.55
CA ALA A 231 9.21 -4.32 -11.16
C ALA A 231 8.06 -4.03 -10.20
N TRP A 232 6.99 -3.44 -10.71
CA TRP A 232 5.81 -3.10 -9.92
C TRP A 232 4.63 -4.02 -10.22
N ARG A 233 4.30 -4.16 -11.49
CA ARG A 233 3.14 -4.96 -11.92
C ARG A 233 3.36 -5.51 -13.33
N THR A 234 2.67 -6.59 -13.64
CA THR A 234 2.51 -7.10 -15.00
C THR A 234 1.03 -7.32 -15.30
N ASP A 235 0.63 -7.10 -16.54
CA ASP A 235 -0.69 -7.48 -17.08
C ASP A 235 -0.65 -8.82 -17.85
N GLY A 236 0.52 -9.46 -17.89
CA GLY A 236 0.79 -10.69 -18.63
C GLY A 236 1.45 -10.46 -19.98
N THR A 237 1.29 -9.30 -20.60
CA THR A 237 1.95 -8.88 -21.85
C THR A 237 3.17 -8.03 -21.54
N PHE A 238 2.99 -7.02 -20.71
CA PHE A 238 4.04 -6.09 -20.30
C PHE A 238 4.29 -6.16 -18.79
N THR A 239 5.53 -5.92 -18.42
CA THR A 239 5.90 -5.66 -17.02
C THR A 239 6.42 -4.24 -16.92
N VAL A 240 6.03 -3.53 -15.86
CA VAL A 240 6.37 -2.12 -15.64
C VAL A 240 7.15 -1.90 -14.37
N GLY A 241 7.96 -0.84 -14.36
CA GLY A 241 8.79 -0.50 -13.23
C GLY A 241 9.65 0.74 -13.44
N SER A 242 10.88 0.66 -12.95
CA SER A 242 11.89 1.72 -13.13
C SER A 242 13.30 1.16 -13.21
N ILE A 243 14.17 1.91 -13.88
CA ILE A 243 15.60 1.65 -14.00
C ILE A 243 16.35 2.86 -13.46
N SER A 244 17.27 2.62 -12.53
CA SER A 244 18.11 3.67 -11.91
C SER A 244 19.53 3.58 -12.43
N GLU A 245 20.08 4.74 -12.76
CA GLU A 245 21.44 4.90 -13.25
C GLU A 245 22.24 5.84 -12.36
N GLN A 246 23.53 5.56 -12.23
CA GLN A 246 24.50 6.39 -11.52
C GLN A 246 25.41 7.06 -12.53
N ALA A 247 25.67 8.34 -12.34
CA ALA A 247 26.67 9.10 -13.08
C ALA A 247 27.44 10.02 -12.11
N THR A 248 28.55 10.57 -12.58
CA THR A 248 29.39 11.48 -11.79
C THR A 248 29.60 12.79 -12.55
N ASN A 249 29.47 13.92 -11.87
CA ASN A 249 29.76 15.24 -12.38
C ASN A 249 30.63 16.03 -11.37
N ASP A 250 30.80 17.33 -11.59
CA ASP A 250 31.62 18.21 -10.72
C ASP A 250 31.09 18.27 -9.26
N ASN A 251 29.83 17.95 -9.02
CA ASN A 251 29.20 17.89 -7.69
C ASN A 251 29.30 16.49 -7.06
N GLY A 252 29.86 15.53 -7.74
CA GLY A 252 30.04 14.15 -7.27
C GLY A 252 29.12 13.14 -7.94
N THR A 253 28.94 11.99 -7.29
CA THR A 253 28.10 10.91 -7.77
C THR A 253 26.62 11.21 -7.51
N HIS A 254 25.80 11.05 -8.54
CA HIS A 254 24.35 11.23 -8.46
C HIS A 254 23.60 10.06 -9.10
N HIS A 255 22.34 9.90 -8.73
CA HIS A 255 21.47 8.84 -9.23
C HIS A 255 20.22 9.44 -9.85
N THR A 256 19.81 8.86 -10.98
CA THR A 256 18.56 9.21 -11.65
C THR A 256 17.77 7.94 -11.93
N SER A 257 16.46 8.05 -12.16
CA SER A 257 15.65 6.91 -12.60
C SER A 257 14.70 7.29 -13.72
N LYS A 258 14.35 6.30 -14.56
CA LYS A 258 13.34 6.43 -15.61
C LYS A 258 12.25 5.40 -15.41
N ALA A 259 11.02 5.77 -15.73
CA ALA A 259 9.94 4.81 -15.91
C ALA A 259 10.33 3.83 -17.01
N ALA A 260 10.10 2.56 -16.77
CA ALA A 260 10.50 1.48 -17.67
C ALA A 260 9.37 0.46 -17.85
N ILE A 261 9.31 -0.12 -19.02
CA ILE A 261 8.38 -1.19 -19.39
C ILE A 261 9.13 -2.19 -20.27
N TRP A 262 8.82 -3.46 -20.15
CA TRP A 262 9.36 -4.51 -21.00
C TRP A 262 8.31 -5.54 -21.36
N ASP A 263 8.47 -6.14 -22.55
CA ASP A 263 7.57 -7.14 -23.09
C ASP A 263 7.96 -8.58 -22.72
N ALA A 264 7.22 -9.54 -23.23
CA ALA A 264 7.43 -10.97 -22.98
C ALA A 264 8.79 -11.50 -23.49
N THR A 265 9.53 -10.75 -24.31
CA THR A 265 10.89 -11.09 -24.74
C THR A 265 11.97 -10.52 -23.84
N GLY A 266 11.58 -9.65 -22.90
CA GLY A 266 12.51 -8.89 -22.06
C GLY A 266 13.09 -7.66 -22.74
N GLU A 267 12.59 -7.27 -23.92
CA GLU A 267 13.00 -6.02 -24.55
C GLU A 267 12.44 -4.83 -23.75
N VAL A 268 13.30 -3.84 -23.46
CA VAL A 268 13.01 -2.74 -22.55
C VAL A 268 12.86 -1.43 -23.30
N SER A 269 11.83 -0.67 -22.95
CA SER A 269 11.74 0.75 -23.27
C SER A 269 11.76 1.60 -22.00
N GLN A 270 12.69 2.56 -21.94
CA GLN A 270 12.75 3.57 -20.90
C GLN A 270 12.09 4.85 -21.38
N VAL A 271 11.16 5.39 -20.61
CA VAL A 271 10.46 6.64 -20.97
C VAL A 271 11.35 7.83 -20.66
N ALA A 272 11.54 8.68 -21.67
CA ALA A 272 12.31 9.91 -21.52
C ALA A 272 11.62 10.88 -20.53
N TRP A 273 12.45 11.60 -19.76
CA TRP A 273 11.94 12.73 -18.98
C TRP A 273 11.44 13.85 -19.88
N PRO A 274 10.50 14.68 -19.42
CA PRO A 274 10.12 15.91 -20.11
C PRO A 274 11.33 16.79 -20.43
N SER A 275 11.30 17.49 -21.55
CA SER A 275 12.44 18.22 -22.13
C SER A 275 13.05 19.33 -21.26
N ASN A 276 12.33 19.77 -20.23
CA ASN A 276 12.79 20.80 -19.29
C ASN A 276 13.24 20.23 -17.93
N THR A 277 13.46 18.92 -17.84
CA THR A 277 13.94 18.23 -16.65
C THR A 277 15.46 18.26 -16.60
N SER A 278 16.05 18.64 -15.44
CA SER A 278 17.48 18.58 -15.19
C SER A 278 17.84 17.23 -14.58
N LYS A 279 18.85 16.54 -15.12
CA LYS A 279 19.27 15.24 -14.58
C LYS A 279 20.35 15.31 -13.50
N ASP A 280 21.02 16.44 -13.33
CA ASP A 280 22.21 16.62 -12.48
C ASP A 280 22.22 17.90 -11.63
N GLY A 281 21.06 18.55 -11.46
CA GLY A 281 20.88 19.72 -10.60
C GLY A 281 20.84 19.40 -9.12
N GLU A 282 20.36 20.36 -8.31
CA GLU A 282 20.16 20.17 -6.86
C GLU A 282 19.16 19.04 -6.55
N ARG A 283 18.26 18.74 -7.48
CA ARG A 283 17.26 17.69 -7.37
C ARG A 283 17.37 16.74 -8.54
N LEU A 284 17.23 15.46 -8.26
CA LEU A 284 17.49 14.40 -9.24
C LEU A 284 16.25 14.13 -10.08
N ALA A 285 16.46 13.92 -11.39
CA ALA A 285 15.42 13.47 -12.30
C ALA A 285 15.00 12.05 -11.99
N GLN A 286 13.69 11.80 -11.91
CA GLN A 286 13.10 10.52 -11.52
C GLN A 286 11.88 10.19 -12.36
N GLY A 287 11.62 8.90 -12.51
CA GLY A 287 10.41 8.38 -13.11
C GLY A 287 10.19 6.92 -12.72
N SER A 288 8.94 6.51 -12.60
CA SER A 288 8.55 5.13 -12.31
C SER A 288 7.18 4.84 -12.93
N MET A 289 7.02 3.66 -13.48
CA MET A 289 5.73 3.14 -13.93
C MET A 289 5.25 2.09 -12.92
N ARG A 290 3.97 2.19 -12.52
CA ARG A 290 3.40 1.41 -11.42
C ARG A 290 2.29 0.47 -11.86
N GLY A 291 1.63 0.77 -12.96
CA GLY A 291 0.58 -0.03 -13.56
C GLY A 291 0.56 0.16 -15.07
N VAL A 292 -0.10 -0.77 -15.77
CA VAL A 292 -0.20 -0.77 -17.23
C VAL A 292 -1.54 -1.35 -17.69
N VAL A 293 -2.06 -0.83 -18.81
CA VAL A 293 -3.22 -1.35 -19.52
C VAL A 293 -3.09 -1.06 -21.01
N GLU A 294 -3.64 -1.92 -21.85
CA GLU A 294 -3.54 -1.83 -23.30
C GLU A 294 -4.90 -1.53 -23.97
N ASP A 295 -4.85 -0.85 -25.11
CA ASP A 295 -5.96 -0.67 -26.06
C ASP A 295 -5.42 -0.85 -27.48
N GLY A 296 -5.42 -2.07 -27.99
CA GLY A 296 -4.84 -2.44 -29.28
C GLY A 296 -3.34 -2.13 -29.35
N THR A 297 -2.96 -1.21 -30.23
CA THR A 297 -1.56 -0.78 -30.37
C THR A 297 -1.19 0.43 -29.50
N THR A 298 -2.00 0.76 -28.51
CA THR A 298 -1.69 1.82 -27.54
C THR A 298 -1.55 1.21 -26.16
N VAL A 299 -0.42 1.46 -25.51
CA VAL A 299 -0.18 1.07 -24.11
C VAL A 299 -0.25 2.30 -23.23
N TYR A 300 -0.95 2.20 -22.11
CA TYR A 300 -1.08 3.24 -21.09
C TYR A 300 -0.39 2.78 -19.83
N GLY A 301 0.80 3.33 -19.57
CA GLY A 301 1.46 3.18 -18.29
C GLY A 301 1.03 4.27 -17.33
N VAL A 302 0.94 3.98 -16.03
CA VAL A 302 0.64 4.96 -14.99
C VAL A 302 1.72 4.98 -13.92
N GLY A 303 2.00 6.15 -13.35
CA GLY A 303 3.03 6.30 -12.34
C GLY A 303 3.36 7.77 -12.09
N TYR A 304 4.64 8.10 -12.10
CA TYR A 304 5.09 9.49 -11.99
C TYR A 304 6.33 9.76 -12.87
N ASN A 305 6.51 11.02 -13.17
CA ASN A 305 7.72 11.56 -13.77
C ASN A 305 8.08 12.88 -13.09
N THR A 306 9.32 13.36 -13.23
CA THR A 306 9.74 14.66 -12.74
C THR A 306 9.67 15.70 -13.84
N TYR A 307 9.35 16.93 -13.46
CA TYR A 307 9.05 18.02 -14.36
C TYR A 307 9.82 19.27 -13.98
N LYS A 308 10.19 20.05 -14.99
CA LYS A 308 10.96 21.29 -14.89
C LYS A 308 12.35 21.07 -14.30
N ASP A 309 13.11 22.13 -14.22
CA ASP A 309 14.45 22.18 -13.66
C ASP A 309 14.49 21.86 -12.15
N ASP A 310 13.41 22.10 -11.44
CA ASP A 310 13.24 21.72 -10.03
C ASP A 310 12.95 20.22 -9.83
N ASN A 311 12.70 19.45 -10.87
CA ASN A 311 12.44 18.01 -10.84
C ASN A 311 11.35 17.58 -9.82
N TYR A 312 10.27 18.34 -9.69
CA TYR A 312 9.18 17.93 -8.82
C TYR A 312 8.38 16.77 -9.42
N MET A 313 8.06 15.79 -8.58
CA MET A 313 7.30 14.60 -8.98
C MET A 313 5.85 14.94 -9.26
N ASN A 314 5.33 14.41 -10.35
CA ASN A 314 3.92 14.51 -10.71
C ASN A 314 3.39 13.19 -11.23
N ALA A 315 2.16 12.88 -10.82
CA ALA A 315 1.39 11.81 -11.39
C ALA A 315 1.33 11.95 -12.92
N THR A 316 1.66 10.87 -13.61
CA THR A 316 1.83 10.85 -15.07
C THR A 316 1.17 9.62 -15.65
N VAL A 317 0.45 9.82 -16.76
CA VAL A 317 0.06 8.77 -17.69
C VAL A 317 1.07 8.77 -18.84
N PHE A 318 1.69 7.63 -19.07
CA PHE A 318 2.63 7.38 -20.15
C PHE A 318 1.86 6.72 -21.30
N VAL A 319 1.74 7.40 -22.44
CA VAL A 319 1.03 6.87 -23.60
C VAL A 319 2.05 6.39 -24.62
N GLY A 320 2.10 5.09 -24.85
CA GLY A 320 2.99 4.45 -25.80
C GLY A 320 2.26 4.03 -27.07
N ALA A 321 2.70 4.53 -28.23
CA ALA A 321 2.24 4.04 -29.52
C ALA A 321 3.16 2.91 -29.99
N LEU A 322 2.64 1.67 -30.02
CA LEU A 322 3.34 0.47 -30.41
C LEU A 322 3.35 0.33 -31.93
N GLU A 323 4.47 -0.11 -32.51
CA GLU A 323 4.51 -0.51 -33.92
C GLU A 323 3.81 -1.85 -34.15
N THR A 324 3.87 -2.73 -33.14
CA THR A 324 3.24 -4.06 -33.15
C THR A 324 2.61 -4.30 -31.79
N GLU A 325 1.37 -4.78 -31.77
CA GLU A 325 0.66 -5.18 -30.54
C GLU A 325 1.48 -6.20 -29.73
N GLY A 326 1.60 -5.97 -28.43
CA GLY A 326 2.34 -6.83 -27.50
C GLY A 326 3.88 -6.73 -27.60
N ALA A 327 4.45 -5.86 -28.45
CA ALA A 327 5.89 -5.66 -28.58
C ALA A 327 6.28 -4.22 -28.29
N ILE A 328 7.30 -4.03 -27.44
CA ILE A 328 7.74 -2.70 -27.01
C ILE A 328 8.78 -2.06 -27.96
N ALA A 329 9.31 -2.83 -28.89
CA ALA A 329 10.26 -2.34 -29.89
C ALA A 329 9.69 -1.17 -30.70
N GLY A 330 10.47 -0.11 -30.87
CA GLY A 330 10.08 1.06 -31.69
C GLY A 330 8.98 1.95 -31.08
N VAL A 331 8.53 1.69 -29.85
CA VAL A 331 7.49 2.47 -29.17
C VAL A 331 7.85 3.96 -29.09
N THR A 332 6.87 4.81 -29.33
CA THR A 332 6.99 6.26 -29.13
C THR A 332 6.12 6.71 -27.96
N TRP A 333 6.68 7.56 -27.09
CA TRP A 333 6.06 7.94 -25.83
C TRP A 333 5.57 9.39 -25.80
N GLU A 334 4.39 9.58 -25.21
CA GLU A 334 3.87 10.86 -24.76
C GLU A 334 3.68 10.82 -23.23
N ASN A 335 4.13 11.87 -22.52
CA ASN A 335 3.92 12.02 -21.08
C ASN A 335 2.73 12.97 -20.83
N LYS A 336 1.62 12.46 -20.29
CA LYS A 336 0.47 13.27 -19.89
C LYS A 336 0.51 13.50 -18.37
N GLN A 337 0.83 14.73 -17.95
CA GLN A 337 0.80 15.12 -16.55
C GLN A 337 -0.64 15.18 -16.04
N VAL A 338 -0.94 14.56 -14.90
CA VAL A 338 -2.27 14.60 -14.30
C VAL A 338 -2.54 15.98 -13.72
N SER A 339 -3.50 16.71 -14.31
CA SER A 339 -3.91 18.02 -13.85
C SER A 339 -4.64 17.93 -12.50
N GLY A 340 -4.45 18.93 -11.62
CA GLY A 340 -5.05 18.93 -10.28
C GLY A 340 -4.34 18.02 -9.25
N ALA A 341 -3.42 17.15 -9.67
CA ALA A 341 -2.58 16.37 -8.78
C ALA A 341 -1.34 17.14 -8.31
N GLN A 342 -0.96 18.20 -9.02
CA GLN A 342 0.16 19.05 -8.66
C GLN A 342 -0.23 20.01 -7.52
N GLN A 343 0.57 20.02 -6.46
CA GLN A 343 0.33 20.83 -5.27
C GLN A 343 1.57 21.71 -4.97
N ARG A 344 1.62 22.91 -5.57
CA ARG A 344 2.69 23.87 -5.35
C ARG A 344 2.22 25.01 -4.44
N ILE A 345 3.13 25.53 -3.61
CA ILE A 345 2.88 26.65 -2.71
C ILE A 345 3.85 27.77 -3.07
N ASP A 346 3.32 28.93 -3.49
CA ASP A 346 4.10 30.14 -3.83
C ASP A 346 5.26 29.87 -4.81
N GLY A 347 5.10 28.84 -5.66
CA GLY A 347 6.15 28.41 -6.57
C GLY A 347 7.11 27.36 -5.98
N ASP A 348 7.03 27.09 -4.70
CA ASP A 348 7.81 26.05 -4.05
C ASP A 348 7.33 24.65 -4.42
N THR A 349 8.25 23.70 -4.51
CA THR A 349 7.99 22.28 -4.80
C THR A 349 7.67 21.45 -3.58
N VAL A 350 7.86 21.99 -2.38
CA VAL A 350 7.42 21.36 -1.12
C VAL A 350 5.93 21.03 -1.21
N HIS A 351 5.54 19.79 -0.95
CA HIS A 351 4.18 19.25 -1.06
C HIS A 351 3.63 19.14 -2.49
N SER A 352 4.47 19.18 -3.51
CA SER A 352 4.01 19.01 -4.90
C SER A 352 3.97 17.57 -5.38
N ASN A 353 4.50 16.62 -4.59
CA ASN A 353 4.63 15.24 -5.01
C ASN A 353 3.29 14.55 -5.19
N SER A 354 3.13 13.94 -6.35
CA SER A 354 1.98 13.08 -6.66
C SER A 354 2.41 11.91 -7.53
N ARG A 355 1.66 10.81 -7.45
CA ARG A 355 1.89 9.61 -8.26
C ARG A 355 0.58 8.90 -8.53
N LEU A 356 0.49 8.19 -9.65
CA LEU A 356 -0.49 7.14 -9.87
C LEU A 356 0.10 5.83 -9.33
N THR A 357 -0.74 4.99 -8.75
CA THR A 357 -0.33 3.73 -8.11
C THR A 357 -0.80 2.50 -8.85
N ASP A 358 -1.94 2.58 -9.56
CA ASP A 358 -2.49 1.46 -10.30
C ASP A 358 -3.49 1.93 -11.37
N VAL A 359 -3.82 1.03 -12.33
CA VAL A 359 -4.82 1.22 -13.39
C VAL A 359 -5.49 -0.11 -13.73
N ASN A 360 -6.79 -0.08 -14.02
CA ASN A 360 -7.55 -1.28 -14.37
C ASN A 360 -7.92 -1.37 -15.85
N SER A 361 -8.55 -2.48 -16.24
CA SER A 361 -9.03 -2.74 -17.61
C SER A 361 -10.11 -1.78 -18.11
N ASN A 362 -10.75 -1.01 -17.24
CA ASN A 362 -11.69 0.05 -17.59
C ASN A 362 -10.99 1.40 -17.83
N PHE A 363 -9.67 1.43 -17.83
CA PHE A 363 -8.82 2.63 -17.96
C PHE A 363 -8.97 3.64 -16.83
N VAL A 364 -9.51 3.22 -15.69
CA VAL A 364 -9.56 4.02 -14.46
C VAL A 364 -8.24 3.85 -13.72
N ALA A 365 -7.59 4.97 -13.40
CA ALA A 365 -6.36 4.95 -12.61
C ALA A 365 -6.58 5.59 -11.23
N ILE A 366 -5.79 5.15 -10.25
CA ILE A 366 -5.82 5.65 -8.89
C ILE A 366 -4.47 6.24 -8.51
N GLY A 367 -4.49 7.20 -7.58
CA GLY A 367 -3.26 7.85 -7.17
C GLY A 367 -3.39 8.65 -5.89
N GLU A 368 -2.27 9.22 -5.51
CA GLU A 368 -2.14 10.05 -4.32
C GLU A 368 -1.32 11.30 -4.59
N ALA A 369 -1.66 12.38 -3.89
CA ALA A 369 -0.99 13.66 -4.03
C ALA A 369 -0.87 14.33 -2.66
N LYS A 370 0.21 15.10 -2.46
CA LYS A 370 0.35 15.93 -1.27
C LYS A 370 -0.77 16.97 -1.21
N ARG A 371 -1.13 17.36 0.00
CA ARG A 371 -2.15 18.40 0.26
C ARG A 371 -1.67 19.76 -0.26
N SER A 372 -2.57 20.51 -0.85
CA SER A 372 -2.33 21.93 -1.18
C SER A 372 -2.35 22.81 0.08
N GLY A 373 -1.57 23.88 0.07
CA GLY A 373 -1.54 24.92 1.09
C GLY A 373 -0.31 24.87 2.01
N ALA A 374 0.19 26.03 2.40
CA ALA A 374 1.41 26.21 3.21
C ALA A 374 1.22 25.88 4.68
N TYR A 375 -0.02 25.83 5.16
CA TYR A 375 -0.30 25.70 6.59
C TYR A 375 -0.82 24.30 6.93
N LEU A 376 -0.47 23.86 8.14
CA LEU A 376 -1.06 22.66 8.72
C LEU A 376 -2.59 22.75 8.73
N MET A 377 -3.25 21.64 8.45
CA MET A 377 -4.68 21.53 8.75
C MET A 377 -4.89 21.77 10.25
N PRO A 378 -6.03 22.36 10.69
CA PRO A 378 -6.33 22.52 12.11
C PRO A 378 -6.24 21.21 12.91
N THR A 379 -6.44 20.08 12.24
CA THR A 379 -6.42 18.73 12.79
C THR A 379 -5.08 18.00 12.65
N GLY A 380 -4.00 18.66 12.20
CA GLY A 380 -2.68 18.04 12.16
C GLY A 380 -2.02 18.04 10.79
N SER A 381 -1.53 16.90 10.34
CA SER A 381 -0.59 16.70 9.23
C SER A 381 -1.02 17.25 7.86
N ALA A 382 -0.08 17.24 6.92
CA ALA A 382 -0.34 17.42 5.50
C ALA A 382 -0.47 16.03 4.84
N PRO A 383 -1.66 15.43 4.83
CA PRO A 383 -1.84 14.07 4.36
C PRO A 383 -1.67 13.95 2.84
N ASN A 384 -1.38 12.75 2.38
CA ASN A 384 -1.56 12.39 1.00
C ASN A 384 -3.06 12.31 0.70
N ARG A 385 -3.51 13.12 -0.25
CA ARG A 385 -4.90 13.07 -0.73
C ARG A 385 -5.02 11.96 -1.77
N LEU A 386 -6.05 11.17 -1.66
CA LEU A 386 -6.37 10.10 -2.60
C LEU A 386 -7.19 10.65 -3.75
N PHE A 387 -6.86 10.27 -4.99
CA PHE A 387 -7.60 10.69 -6.17
C PHE A 387 -7.78 9.56 -7.19
N VAL A 388 -8.75 9.74 -8.08
CA VAL A 388 -9.04 8.86 -9.21
C VAL A 388 -8.86 9.66 -10.51
N VAL A 389 -8.36 9.01 -11.55
CA VAL A 389 -8.41 9.48 -12.93
C VAL A 389 -9.42 8.61 -13.66
N GLU A 390 -10.52 9.20 -14.08
CA GLU A 390 -11.67 8.48 -14.63
C GLU A 390 -11.36 7.68 -15.91
N ASP A 391 -10.51 8.23 -16.79
CA ASP A 391 -10.10 7.55 -18.03
C ASP A 391 -8.72 8.10 -18.49
N VAL A 392 -7.70 7.23 -18.47
CA VAL A 392 -6.33 7.56 -18.86
C VAL A 392 -6.17 7.83 -20.36
N ARG A 393 -7.14 7.46 -21.19
CA ARG A 393 -7.15 7.68 -22.64
C ARG A 393 -7.46 9.12 -23.04
N LYS A 394 -8.16 9.87 -22.15
CA LYS A 394 -8.54 11.26 -22.43
C LYS A 394 -7.31 12.11 -22.78
N ASP A 395 -7.48 13.07 -23.68
CA ASP A 395 -6.40 14.01 -24.07
C ASP A 395 -5.91 14.82 -22.85
N SER A 396 -6.82 15.18 -21.97
CA SER A 396 -6.51 15.84 -20.70
C SER A 396 -6.95 14.95 -19.53
N VAL A 397 -5.98 14.46 -18.81
CA VAL A 397 -6.19 13.66 -17.60
C VAL A 397 -6.22 14.53 -16.35
N ALA A 398 -7.18 14.30 -15.47
CA ALA A 398 -7.39 15.12 -14.27
C ALA A 398 -7.62 14.27 -13.03
N ALA A 399 -7.13 14.74 -11.87
CA ALA A 399 -7.34 14.13 -10.58
C ALA A 399 -8.72 14.50 -10.02
N GLU A 400 -9.55 13.50 -9.71
CA GLU A 400 -10.83 13.63 -9.02
C GLU A 400 -10.69 13.14 -7.58
N TYR A 401 -10.96 14.01 -6.62
CA TYR A 401 -10.79 13.71 -5.20
C TYR A 401 -12.11 13.30 -4.56
N PRO A 402 -12.23 12.09 -4.00
CA PRO A 402 -13.41 11.71 -3.21
C PRO A 402 -13.58 12.63 -2.01
N THR A 403 -14.81 13.09 -1.75
CA THR A 403 -15.12 14.06 -0.67
C THR A 403 -16.30 13.64 0.19
N THR A 404 -16.84 12.45 -0.02
CA THR A 404 -18.06 11.97 0.65
C THR A 404 -17.79 10.67 1.44
N GLY A 405 -18.66 10.35 2.36
CA GLY A 405 -18.57 9.14 3.16
C GLY A 405 -17.36 9.15 4.09
N ILE A 406 -16.50 8.13 3.97
CA ILE A 406 -15.29 8.00 4.80
C ILE A 406 -14.19 9.03 4.44
N PHE A 407 -14.28 9.70 3.28
CA PHE A 407 -13.29 10.68 2.81
C PHE A 407 -13.60 12.07 3.36
N PHE A 408 -13.27 12.30 4.62
CA PHE A 408 -13.48 13.59 5.26
C PHE A 408 -12.37 14.62 4.91
N SER A 409 -12.66 15.89 5.10
CA SER A 409 -11.67 16.96 4.85
C SER A 409 -10.45 16.81 5.75
N GLY A 410 -9.27 16.72 5.15
CA GLY A 410 -8.00 16.50 5.84
C GLY A 410 -7.69 15.03 6.13
N ALA A 411 -8.48 14.08 5.64
CA ALA A 411 -8.11 12.68 5.67
C ALA A 411 -6.87 12.44 4.79
N GLY A 412 -5.91 11.73 5.32
CA GLY A 412 -4.73 11.24 4.62
C GLY A 412 -4.79 9.73 4.44
N GLY A 413 -4.07 9.22 3.43
CA GLY A 413 -4.07 7.80 3.18
C GLY A 413 -3.13 7.39 2.06
N HIS A 414 -3.23 6.12 1.68
CA HIS A 414 -2.51 5.51 0.57
C HIS A 414 -3.48 4.70 -0.29
N MET A 415 -3.33 4.78 -1.61
CA MET A 415 -4.02 3.90 -2.54
C MET A 415 -3.27 2.57 -2.63
N GLY A 416 -3.98 1.47 -2.53
CA GLY A 416 -3.48 0.12 -2.79
C GLY A 416 -3.62 -0.24 -4.26
N ALA A 417 -4.74 -0.85 -4.62
CA ALA A 417 -5.02 -1.33 -5.98
C ALA A 417 -6.48 -1.09 -6.39
N ILE A 418 -6.75 -1.32 -7.67
CA ILE A 418 -8.09 -1.25 -8.29
C ILE A 418 -8.31 -2.49 -9.16
N ASN A 419 -9.46 -3.17 -9.01
CA ASN A 419 -9.83 -4.29 -9.85
C ASN A 419 -10.70 -3.88 -11.07
N SER A 420 -11.03 -4.83 -11.94
CA SER A 420 -11.87 -4.59 -13.15
C SER A 420 -13.32 -4.22 -12.84
N TYR A 421 -13.77 -4.34 -11.60
CA TYR A 421 -15.10 -3.87 -11.15
C TYR A 421 -15.07 -2.44 -10.60
N ASN A 422 -13.94 -1.72 -10.74
CA ASN A 422 -13.69 -0.39 -10.19
C ASN A 422 -13.76 -0.35 -8.65
N GLU A 423 -13.43 -1.45 -7.99
CA GLU A 423 -13.30 -1.51 -6.54
C GLU A 423 -11.88 -1.13 -6.15
N ILE A 424 -11.75 -0.03 -5.44
CA ILE A 424 -10.49 0.55 -5.01
C ILE A 424 -10.26 0.20 -3.55
N VAL A 425 -9.09 -0.32 -3.23
CA VAL A 425 -8.66 -0.59 -1.85
C VAL A 425 -7.46 0.27 -1.47
N GLY A 426 -7.27 0.45 -0.17
CA GLY A 426 -6.15 1.23 0.35
C GLY A 426 -6.23 1.43 1.86
N GLN A 427 -5.54 2.46 2.33
CA GLN A 427 -5.50 2.90 3.72
C GLN A 427 -5.98 4.33 3.82
N LEU A 428 -6.76 4.66 4.86
CA LEU A 428 -7.28 6.00 5.11
C LEU A 428 -7.29 6.31 6.62
N ASP A 429 -7.10 7.58 6.97
CA ASP A 429 -7.33 8.05 8.34
C ASP A 429 -8.78 7.76 8.77
N ALA A 430 -8.94 7.11 9.91
CA ALA A 430 -10.25 6.73 10.43
C ALA A 430 -10.83 7.75 11.43
N GLU A 431 -10.04 8.71 11.85
CA GLU A 431 -10.43 9.73 12.83
C GLU A 431 -9.84 11.11 12.51
N THR A 432 -10.49 12.14 13.05
CA THR A 432 -10.13 13.55 12.80
C THR A 432 -9.26 14.15 13.91
N THR A 433 -8.79 13.33 14.85
CA THR A 433 -7.91 13.75 15.94
C THR A 433 -6.62 14.37 15.40
N ARG A 434 -6.05 15.31 16.14
CA ARG A 434 -4.76 15.88 15.80
C ARG A 434 -3.66 14.84 16.08
N GLU A 435 -2.69 14.75 15.18
CA GLU A 435 -1.47 14.00 15.44
C GLU A 435 -0.68 14.66 16.56
N ASP A 436 -0.13 13.86 17.46
CA ASP A 436 0.59 14.32 18.63
C ASP A 436 1.82 13.43 18.87
N GLU A 437 2.92 14.05 19.29
CA GLU A 437 4.20 13.37 19.57
C GLU A 437 4.69 12.45 18.44
N GLY A 438 4.49 12.84 17.17
CA GLY A 438 4.85 12.04 16.01
C GLY A 438 4.01 10.78 15.82
N LYS A 439 2.93 10.63 16.57
CA LYS A 439 2.00 9.50 16.38
C LYS A 439 1.03 9.84 15.27
N PRO A 440 0.95 9.02 14.21
CA PRO A 440 -0.02 9.21 13.16
C PRO A 440 -1.43 8.98 13.70
N ARG A 441 -2.43 9.53 12.98
CA ARG A 441 -3.83 9.19 13.22
C ARG A 441 -4.06 7.70 13.05
N ARG A 442 -5.09 7.18 13.71
CA ARG A 442 -5.54 5.82 13.48
C ARG A 442 -5.94 5.67 12.02
N LYS A 443 -5.33 4.71 11.35
CA LYS A 443 -5.58 4.36 9.95
C LYS A 443 -6.33 3.04 9.86
N ARG A 444 -7.17 2.90 8.82
CA ARG A 444 -7.91 1.68 8.52
C ARG A 444 -7.87 1.37 7.04
N GLY A 445 -7.85 0.09 6.73
CA GLY A 445 -8.08 -0.40 5.38
C GLY A 445 -9.49 -0.07 4.91
N PHE A 446 -9.63 0.34 3.65
CA PHE A 446 -10.91 0.67 3.05
C PHE A 446 -11.13 -0.04 1.71
N ILE A 447 -12.40 -0.13 1.31
CA ILE A 447 -12.83 -0.42 -0.06
C ILE A 447 -13.75 0.69 -0.55
N TYR A 448 -13.53 1.13 -1.79
CA TYR A 448 -14.33 2.16 -2.45
C TYR A 448 -14.75 1.69 -3.84
N PRO A 449 -16.00 1.23 -4.03
CA PRO A 449 -16.54 0.97 -5.35
C PRO A 449 -16.77 2.31 -6.07
N TYR A 450 -16.00 2.55 -7.14
CA TYR A 450 -16.02 3.79 -7.89
C TYR A 450 -17.11 3.75 -8.96
N ALA A 451 -17.93 4.82 -9.03
CA ALA A 451 -18.98 4.98 -10.03
C ALA A 451 -18.39 5.55 -11.33
N LEU A 452 -18.08 4.71 -12.30
CA LEU A 452 -17.58 5.12 -13.60
C LEU A 452 -18.68 5.85 -14.39
N GLY A 453 -18.39 7.08 -14.84
CA GLY A 453 -19.40 7.92 -15.50
C GLY A 453 -20.61 8.25 -14.62
N GLY A 454 -20.48 8.16 -13.30
CA GLY A 454 -21.54 8.34 -12.32
C GLY A 454 -22.44 7.11 -12.10
N GLU A 455 -22.11 5.99 -12.72
CA GLU A 455 -22.87 4.74 -12.62
C GLU A 455 -22.09 3.66 -11.85
N PHE A 456 -22.73 3.08 -10.85
CA PHE A 456 -22.17 1.94 -10.13
C PHE A 456 -22.44 0.62 -10.88
N SER A 457 -21.51 -0.31 -10.83
CA SER A 457 -21.74 -1.70 -11.24
C SER A 457 -22.84 -2.35 -10.38
N ASP A 458 -23.42 -3.44 -10.86
CA ASP A 458 -24.42 -4.18 -10.07
C ASP A 458 -23.78 -4.75 -8.80
N ARG A 459 -22.56 -5.24 -8.88
CA ARG A 459 -21.78 -5.70 -7.72
C ARG A 459 -21.57 -4.58 -6.69
N ALA A 460 -21.21 -3.38 -7.13
CA ALA A 460 -21.07 -2.22 -6.24
C ALA A 460 -22.37 -1.89 -5.48
N LYS A 461 -23.52 -1.99 -6.16
CA LYS A 461 -24.84 -1.74 -5.55
C LYS A 461 -25.26 -2.83 -4.59
N GLU A 462 -25.17 -4.10 -5.03
CA GLU A 462 -25.70 -5.24 -4.30
C GLU A 462 -24.82 -5.63 -3.10
N ILE A 463 -23.50 -5.54 -3.24
CA ILE A 463 -22.57 -5.94 -2.19
C ILE A 463 -22.20 -4.77 -1.27
N PHE A 464 -21.99 -3.56 -1.80
CA PHE A 464 -21.45 -2.42 -1.04
C PHE A 464 -22.43 -1.26 -0.85
N ASP A 465 -23.68 -1.36 -1.33
CA ASP A 465 -24.68 -0.28 -1.31
C ASP A 465 -24.18 1.00 -2.03
N GLY A 466 -23.28 0.85 -3.02
CA GLY A 466 -22.68 1.96 -3.75
C GLY A 466 -21.87 2.93 -2.86
N LYS A 467 -21.31 2.47 -1.76
CA LYS A 467 -20.62 3.29 -0.77
C LYS A 467 -19.20 2.82 -0.50
N ALA A 468 -18.34 3.75 -0.10
CA ALA A 468 -17.05 3.41 0.47
C ALA A 468 -17.19 2.97 1.93
N TRP A 469 -16.40 1.96 2.32
CA TRP A 469 -16.43 1.36 3.65
C TRP A 469 -15.02 1.18 4.21
N PHE A 470 -14.87 1.38 5.54
CA PHE A 470 -13.76 0.77 6.24
C PHE A 470 -13.99 -0.74 6.31
N LEU A 471 -12.96 -1.53 5.99
CA LEU A 471 -13.05 -2.99 5.92
C LEU A 471 -13.45 -3.63 7.25
N ASP A 472 -13.10 -3.00 8.37
CA ASP A 472 -13.55 -3.45 9.70
C ASP A 472 -15.09 -3.51 9.81
N ASN A 473 -15.84 -2.65 9.11
CA ASN A 473 -17.30 -2.70 9.08
C ASN A 473 -17.82 -3.92 8.31
N LEU A 474 -17.05 -4.38 7.34
CA LEU A 474 -17.40 -5.50 6.45
C LEU A 474 -16.98 -6.86 7.02
N THR A 475 -16.22 -6.86 8.13
CA THR A 475 -15.80 -8.06 8.85
C THR A 475 -16.59 -8.28 10.15
N ASN A 476 -17.60 -7.44 10.42
CA ASN A 476 -18.41 -7.50 11.62
C ASN A 476 -19.75 -8.19 11.36
N GLY A 477 -20.21 -9.01 12.30
CA GLY A 477 -21.48 -9.73 12.22
C GLY A 477 -21.36 -11.18 11.76
N GLY A 478 -22.44 -11.93 11.94
CA GLY A 478 -22.58 -13.32 11.50
C GLY A 478 -21.67 -14.32 12.19
N ASP A 479 -21.55 -15.49 11.57
CA ASP A 479 -20.87 -16.66 12.15
C ASP A 479 -19.37 -16.44 12.34
N PHE A 480 -18.74 -15.60 11.51
CA PHE A 480 -17.32 -15.28 11.62
C PHE A 480 -17.00 -14.10 12.55
N SER A 481 -18.01 -13.47 13.14
CA SER A 481 -17.81 -12.24 13.93
C SER A 481 -16.85 -12.43 15.11
N ALA A 482 -16.90 -13.56 15.78
CA ALA A 482 -16.03 -13.85 16.92
C ALA A 482 -14.56 -13.96 16.51
N ASP A 483 -14.28 -14.69 15.42
CA ASP A 483 -12.92 -14.87 14.90
C ASP A 483 -12.41 -13.57 14.27
N ASN A 484 -13.24 -12.92 13.46
CA ASN A 484 -12.91 -11.63 12.84
C ASN A 484 -12.66 -10.53 13.85
N ASN A 485 -13.28 -10.61 15.06
CA ASN A 485 -13.07 -9.60 16.11
C ASN A 485 -11.67 -9.63 16.72
N ALA A 486 -10.86 -10.64 16.42
CA ALA A 486 -9.44 -10.64 16.77
C ALA A 486 -8.60 -9.66 15.93
N PHE A 487 -9.16 -9.11 14.85
CA PHE A 487 -8.43 -8.31 13.89
C PHE A 487 -8.99 -6.90 13.75
N ARG A 488 -8.09 -5.94 13.43
CA ARG A 488 -8.40 -4.60 12.93
C ARG A 488 -7.58 -4.37 11.65
N ILE A 489 -8.26 -4.19 10.53
CA ILE A 489 -7.64 -4.05 9.21
C ILE A 489 -7.04 -2.66 9.09
N ILE A 490 -5.73 -2.54 9.09
CA ILE A 490 -5.03 -1.25 9.05
C ILE A 490 -4.67 -0.80 7.64
N ASN A 491 -4.49 -1.73 6.71
CA ASN A 491 -4.17 -1.43 5.31
C ASN A 491 -4.71 -2.53 4.39
N ALA A 492 -5.20 -2.16 3.21
CA ALA A 492 -5.52 -3.08 2.13
C ALA A 492 -4.61 -2.74 0.94
N THR A 493 -3.84 -3.72 0.48
CA THR A 493 -2.73 -3.50 -0.44
C THR A 493 -3.06 -3.88 -1.87
N ASP A 494 -3.89 -4.91 -2.06
CA ASP A 494 -4.24 -5.43 -3.38
C ASP A 494 -5.62 -6.09 -3.36
N ILE A 495 -6.28 -6.15 -4.53
CA ILE A 495 -7.59 -6.77 -4.72
C ILE A 495 -7.65 -7.41 -6.10
N ASN A 496 -8.21 -8.62 -6.20
CA ASN A 496 -8.45 -9.28 -7.49
C ASN A 496 -9.93 -9.17 -7.95
N ASP A 497 -10.21 -9.65 -9.15
CA ASP A 497 -11.56 -9.61 -9.73
C ASP A 497 -12.53 -10.57 -9.04
N ALA A 498 -12.05 -11.59 -8.36
CA ALA A 498 -12.88 -12.44 -7.49
C ALA A 498 -13.35 -11.73 -6.21
N GLY A 499 -12.80 -10.57 -5.89
CA GLY A 499 -13.11 -9.77 -4.70
C GLY A 499 -12.30 -10.14 -3.47
N VAL A 500 -11.27 -10.97 -3.62
CA VAL A 500 -10.36 -11.32 -2.53
C VAL A 500 -9.34 -10.19 -2.33
N ILE A 501 -9.11 -9.80 -1.08
CA ILE A 501 -8.26 -8.66 -0.74
C ILE A 501 -7.05 -9.12 0.06
N SER A 502 -5.86 -8.65 -0.34
CA SER A 502 -4.65 -8.69 0.48
C SER A 502 -4.67 -7.52 1.46
N ALA A 503 -4.42 -7.80 2.73
CA ALA A 503 -4.43 -6.77 3.76
C ALA A 503 -3.42 -7.04 4.88
N THR A 504 -3.16 -6.00 5.65
CA THR A 504 -2.42 -6.05 6.90
C THR A 504 -3.36 -5.71 8.05
N ALA A 505 -3.29 -6.47 9.13
CA ALA A 505 -4.13 -6.27 10.31
C ALA A 505 -3.31 -6.20 11.60
N MET A 506 -3.85 -5.47 12.57
CA MET A 506 -3.48 -5.65 13.98
C MET A 506 -4.31 -6.81 14.53
N LYS A 507 -3.66 -7.84 15.05
CA LYS A 507 -4.27 -9.00 15.71
C LYS A 507 -4.10 -8.88 17.21
N CYS A 508 -5.19 -8.92 17.96
CA CYS A 508 -5.19 -9.00 19.41
C CYS A 508 -5.25 -10.48 19.85
N GLU A 509 -4.27 -10.94 20.61
CA GLU A 509 -4.28 -12.28 21.20
C GLU A 509 -5.44 -12.39 22.22
N GLY A 510 -6.37 -13.31 21.94
CA GLY A 510 -7.59 -13.48 22.74
C GLY A 510 -8.77 -12.62 22.29
N GLY A 511 -8.61 -11.79 21.27
CA GLY A 511 -9.63 -10.93 20.70
C GLY A 511 -9.75 -9.58 21.40
N TYR A 512 -10.34 -8.61 20.70
CA TYR A 512 -10.67 -7.30 21.27
C TYR A 512 -11.87 -7.39 22.20
N LYS A 513 -11.94 -6.52 23.22
CA LYS A 513 -12.99 -6.53 24.27
C LYS A 513 -14.40 -6.34 23.74
N SER A 514 -14.55 -5.59 22.67
CA SER A 514 -15.83 -5.37 21.99
C SER A 514 -15.63 -5.39 20.47
N THR A 515 -16.73 -5.24 19.74
CA THR A 515 -16.69 -5.10 18.28
C THR A 515 -16.42 -3.66 17.82
N ASP A 516 -16.28 -2.71 18.72
CA ASP A 516 -16.08 -1.28 18.39
C ASP A 516 -14.75 -1.03 17.68
N HIS A 517 -14.70 0.02 16.88
CA HIS A 517 -13.50 0.40 16.12
C HIS A 517 -12.28 0.66 17.01
N ASN A 518 -12.50 1.21 18.20
CA ASN A 518 -11.48 1.61 19.15
C ASN A 518 -11.41 0.69 20.39
N ALA A 519 -11.99 -0.50 20.30
CA ALA A 519 -11.94 -1.49 21.38
C ALA A 519 -10.50 -1.78 21.80
N SER A 520 -10.27 -1.86 23.11
CA SER A 520 -8.95 -2.18 23.66
C SER A 520 -8.64 -3.68 23.57
N CYS A 521 -7.37 -4.00 23.47
CA CYS A 521 -6.82 -5.34 23.55
C CYS A 521 -6.24 -5.57 24.96
N ASP A 522 -6.63 -6.65 25.63
CA ASP A 522 -6.02 -7.05 26.93
C ASP A 522 -4.79 -7.94 26.75
N GLY A 523 -4.60 -8.48 25.55
CA GLY A 523 -3.47 -9.33 25.18
C GLY A 523 -2.36 -8.55 24.50
N THR A 524 -1.52 -9.28 23.75
CA THR A 524 -0.49 -8.70 22.89
C THR A 524 -1.09 -8.40 21.53
N GLU A 525 -0.82 -7.20 21.00
CA GLU A 525 -1.13 -6.85 19.62
C GLU A 525 0.07 -7.15 18.72
N LYS A 526 -0.20 -7.75 17.55
CA LYS A 526 0.80 -8.05 16.52
C LYS A 526 0.31 -7.56 15.17
N ILE A 527 1.24 -7.14 14.33
CA ILE A 527 0.97 -6.85 12.91
C ILE A 527 1.11 -8.15 12.12
N VAL A 528 0.04 -8.53 11.43
CA VAL A 528 -0.06 -9.80 10.70
C VAL A 528 -0.57 -9.59 9.28
N ALA A 529 -0.13 -10.47 8.37
CA ALA A 529 -0.67 -10.55 7.02
C ALA A 529 -2.00 -11.29 7.04
N VAL A 530 -3.01 -10.74 6.37
CA VAL A 530 -4.34 -11.36 6.28
C VAL A 530 -4.88 -11.32 4.86
N LYS A 531 -5.69 -12.32 4.56
CA LYS A 531 -6.50 -12.42 3.36
C LYS A 531 -7.96 -12.22 3.74
N LEU A 532 -8.66 -11.31 3.05
CA LEU A 532 -10.10 -11.13 3.22
C LEU A 532 -10.82 -11.93 2.14
N MET A 533 -11.48 -13.00 2.53
CA MET A 533 -12.27 -13.85 1.65
C MET A 533 -13.73 -13.42 1.65
N PRO A 534 -14.32 -13.14 0.47
CA PRO A 534 -15.75 -12.88 0.37
C PRO A 534 -16.58 -14.05 0.93
N ILE A 535 -17.63 -13.75 1.66
CA ILE A 535 -18.57 -14.75 2.19
C ILE A 535 -19.65 -14.98 1.13
N ALA A 536 -19.79 -16.22 0.69
CA ALA A 536 -20.74 -16.61 -0.35
C ALA A 536 -22.18 -16.26 0.04
N GLY A 537 -22.88 -15.55 -0.83
CA GLY A 537 -24.25 -15.08 -0.64
C GLY A 537 -24.42 -13.84 0.23
N ALA A 538 -23.32 -13.26 0.75
CA ALA A 538 -23.38 -12.02 1.51
C ALA A 538 -23.70 -10.81 0.59
N THR A 539 -24.48 -9.88 1.11
CA THR A 539 -24.95 -8.67 0.41
C THR A 539 -24.85 -7.43 1.30
N SER A 540 -25.12 -6.26 0.77
CA SER A 540 -25.14 -5.01 1.53
C SER A 540 -26.15 -5.01 2.70
N ALA A 541 -27.17 -5.86 2.65
CA ALA A 541 -28.13 -6.02 3.76
C ALA A 541 -27.49 -6.65 5.01
N ASP A 542 -26.36 -7.31 4.87
CA ASP A 542 -25.65 -8.00 5.94
C ASP A 542 -24.67 -7.09 6.68
N ILE A 543 -24.38 -5.88 6.16
CA ILE A 543 -23.38 -4.98 6.72
C ILE A 543 -23.78 -4.49 8.11
N GLN A 544 -22.95 -4.81 9.10
CA GLN A 544 -23.07 -4.31 10.47
C GLN A 544 -21.92 -3.37 10.78
N GLN A 545 -22.21 -2.07 10.81
CA GLN A 545 -21.17 -1.09 11.16
C GLN A 545 -20.72 -1.28 12.60
N ARG A 546 -19.40 -1.17 12.80
CA ARG A 546 -18.82 -1.11 14.16
C ARG A 546 -19.09 0.28 14.75
N SER A 547 -19.49 0.32 16.01
CA SER A 547 -19.61 1.57 16.75
C SER A 547 -18.22 2.09 17.17
N ILE A 548 -18.19 3.31 17.68
CA ILE A 548 -17.05 3.87 18.41
C ILE A 548 -17.46 3.81 19.89
N GLU A 549 -16.68 3.10 20.70
CA GLU A 549 -16.84 3.15 22.14
C GLU A 549 -16.54 4.58 22.61
N ASP A 550 -17.55 5.27 23.17
CA ASP A 550 -17.33 6.53 23.87
C ASP A 550 -16.55 6.20 25.14
N GLU A 551 -15.23 6.34 25.10
CA GLU A 551 -14.45 6.41 26.33
C GLU A 551 -15.01 7.57 27.16
N ALA A 552 -15.85 7.24 28.13
CA ALA A 552 -16.10 8.14 29.23
C ALA A 552 -14.72 8.46 29.81
N SER A 553 -14.19 9.64 29.50
CA SER A 553 -12.97 10.10 30.15
C SER A 553 -13.33 10.21 31.64
N GLU A 554 -12.99 9.17 32.41
CA GLU A 554 -12.91 9.30 33.84
C GLU A 554 -11.87 10.37 34.09
N ARG A 555 -12.35 11.59 34.24
CA ARG A 555 -11.56 12.66 34.83
C ARG A 555 -11.28 12.27 36.27
N GLU A 556 -10.34 11.40 36.49
CA GLU A 556 -9.69 11.26 37.79
C GLU A 556 -9.02 12.59 38.12
N GLY A 557 -9.72 13.46 38.77
CA GLY A 557 -9.17 14.76 39.19
C GLY A 557 -10.17 15.78 39.72
N ALA A 558 -11.47 15.62 39.50
CA ALA A 558 -12.46 16.58 39.99
C ALA A 558 -12.97 16.30 41.44
N GLY A 559 -12.66 15.15 42.01
CA GLY A 559 -13.18 14.77 43.35
C GLY A 559 -12.46 15.43 44.53
N LEU A 560 -11.22 15.84 44.43
CA LEU A 560 -10.46 16.41 45.52
C LEU A 560 -10.59 17.93 45.69
N GLY A 561 -10.98 18.66 44.64
CA GLY A 561 -11.17 20.12 44.69
C GLY A 561 -12.35 20.57 45.53
N TRP A 562 -13.44 19.80 45.57
CA TRP A 562 -14.63 20.13 46.35
C TRP A 562 -14.44 19.87 47.85
N LEU A 563 -13.71 18.81 48.24
CA LEU A 563 -13.38 18.53 49.65
C LEU A 563 -12.39 19.54 50.23
N ALA A 564 -11.43 20.04 49.43
CA ALA A 564 -10.49 21.07 49.85
C ALA A 564 -11.17 22.44 50.01
N LEU A 565 -12.12 22.79 49.14
CA LEU A 565 -12.91 24.03 49.25
C LEU A 565 -13.87 24.01 50.45
N THR A 566 -14.45 22.87 50.79
CA THR A 566 -15.32 22.75 51.98
C THR A 566 -14.53 22.77 53.29
N MET A 567 -13.30 22.22 53.34
CA MET A 567 -12.44 22.38 54.50
C MET A 567 -11.89 23.80 54.71
N LEU A 568 -11.57 24.52 53.67
CA LEU A 568 -11.14 25.93 53.73
C LEU A 568 -12.31 26.85 54.16
N GLY A 569 -13.55 26.54 53.79
CA GLY A 569 -14.73 27.24 54.22
C GLY A 569 -15.05 27.04 55.72
N LEU A 570 -14.72 25.91 56.31
CA LEU A 570 -14.95 25.60 57.73
C LEU A 570 -13.89 26.18 58.66
N PHE A 571 -12.69 26.49 58.20
CA PHE A 571 -11.64 27.14 58.97
C PHE A 571 -11.58 28.65 58.86
N GLY A 572 -12.32 29.25 57.89
CA GLY A 572 -12.35 30.71 57.65
C GLY A 572 -13.31 31.52 58.56
N PHE A 573 -14.17 30.87 59.33
CA PHE A 573 -15.18 31.55 60.17
C PHE A 573 -14.88 31.53 61.67
N ARG A 574 -13.63 31.56 62.07
CA ARG A 574 -13.27 31.75 63.48
C ARG A 574 -12.12 32.74 63.63
N ARG A 575 -12.36 33.99 63.28
CA ARG A 575 -11.74 35.19 63.89
C ARG A 575 -12.70 36.34 63.70
N LYS A 576 -13.18 36.79 64.91
CA LYS A 576 -13.91 37.97 65.27
C LYS A 576 -14.21 38.97 64.19
#